data_89fdc12be107fceb8dd68e748ebdd70e
#
_entry.id   89fdc12be107fceb8dd68e748ebdd70e
#
_cell.length_a   1.000
_cell.length_b   1.000
_cell.length_c   1.000
_cell.angle_alpha   90.00
_cell.angle_beta   90.00
_cell.angle_gamma   90.00
#
_symmetry.space_group_name_H-M   'P 1'
#
loop_
_entity.id
_entity.type
_entity.pdbx_description
1 polymer ?
#
loop_
_entity_poly.entity_id
_entity_poly.type
_entity_poly.pdbx_seq_one_letter_code
_entity_poly.pdbx_strand_id
1 'polypeptide(L)'
;MPLGGLQHYTIEPSNLEQTKDFYCDVLGLENGDRPPLGFPGYWLYSGGVATVHLMGTRTPREGIVVRGTEKKYEDTGRLDHIAFAATDVAGVRKRLQSRNVTFRESIVPRTGDTQFFLYDPDGVGVELNFPKE
;
A
#
# COMPACT_ATOMS: atom_id res chain seq x y z
N MET A 1 20.51 13.49 -12.90
CA MET A 1 19.42 13.66 -11.93
C MET A 1 19.78 13.04 -10.61
N PRO A 2 19.78 13.80 -9.48
CA PRO A 2 20.13 13.23 -8.18
C PRO A 2 19.03 12.41 -7.53
N LEU A 3 17.85 12.27 -8.15
CA LEU A 3 16.77 11.46 -7.60
C LEU A 3 16.96 9.99 -7.94
N GLY A 4 16.76 9.12 -6.94
CA GLY A 4 16.68 7.68 -7.14
C GLY A 4 15.26 7.21 -7.40
N GLY A 5 15.01 5.92 -7.21
CA GLY A 5 13.67 5.37 -7.32
C GLY A 5 12.77 5.83 -6.17
N LEU A 6 11.47 5.58 -6.32
CA LEU A 6 10.51 5.84 -5.25
C LEU A 6 10.90 5.01 -4.02
N GLN A 7 11.11 5.68 -2.88
CA GLN A 7 11.55 5.03 -1.65
C GLN A 7 10.39 4.44 -0.85
N HIS A 8 9.40 5.25 -0.57
CA HIS A 8 8.20 4.84 0.16
C HIS A 8 7.05 5.79 -0.11
N TYR A 9 5.87 5.36 0.25
CA TYR A 9 4.71 6.25 0.36
C TYR A 9 4.07 6.06 1.73
N THR A 10 3.35 7.07 2.17
CA THR A 10 2.74 7.10 3.50
C THR A 10 1.23 7.21 3.37
N ILE A 11 0.53 6.39 4.12
CA ILE A 11 -0.92 6.39 4.21
C ILE A 11 -1.32 6.77 5.64
N GLU A 12 -2.31 7.63 5.77
CA GLU A 12 -2.99 7.89 7.03
C GLU A 12 -4.34 7.20 6.98
N PRO A 13 -4.44 5.93 7.41
CA PRO A 13 -5.66 5.16 7.24
C PRO A 13 -6.75 5.57 8.23
N SER A 14 -7.99 5.31 7.85
CA SER A 14 -9.13 5.49 8.74
C SER A 14 -9.09 4.52 9.92
N ASN A 15 -8.58 3.31 9.70
CA ASN A 15 -8.37 2.28 10.72
C ASN A 15 -6.98 1.68 10.55
N LEU A 16 -6.07 2.06 11.43
CA LEU A 16 -4.66 1.68 11.34
C LEU A 16 -4.46 0.17 11.32
N GLU A 17 -5.10 -0.55 12.25
CA GLU A 17 -4.93 -2.00 12.37
C GLU A 17 -5.50 -2.75 11.16
N GLN A 18 -6.67 -2.34 10.70
CA GLN A 18 -7.31 -2.96 9.53
C GLN A 18 -6.44 -2.79 8.28
N THR A 19 -5.88 -1.61 8.07
CA THR A 19 -5.03 -1.34 6.90
C THR A 19 -3.70 -2.09 7.02
N LYS A 20 -3.10 -2.12 8.23
CA LYS A 20 -1.90 -2.92 8.46
C LYS A 20 -2.16 -4.39 8.13
N ASP A 21 -3.27 -4.95 8.59
CA ASP A 21 -3.62 -6.34 8.30
C ASP A 21 -3.83 -6.59 6.81
N PHE A 22 -4.44 -5.64 6.11
CA PHE A 22 -4.60 -5.74 4.65
C PHE A 22 -3.24 -5.87 3.95
N TYR A 23 -2.33 -4.94 4.22
CA TYR A 23 -1.02 -4.98 3.56
C TYR A 23 -0.19 -6.20 3.95
N CYS A 24 -0.30 -6.67 5.17
CA CYS A 24 0.43 -7.85 5.63
C CYS A 24 -0.22 -9.15 5.19
N ASP A 25 -1.52 -9.30 5.39
CA ASP A 25 -2.21 -10.58 5.17
C ASP A 25 -2.62 -10.77 3.72
N VAL A 26 -3.03 -9.71 3.04
CA VAL A 26 -3.46 -9.79 1.63
C VAL A 26 -2.26 -9.66 0.69
N LEU A 27 -1.44 -8.63 0.88
CA LEU A 27 -0.32 -8.33 -0.02
C LEU A 27 1.00 -8.97 0.39
N GLY A 28 1.09 -9.49 1.61
CA GLY A 28 2.27 -10.21 2.07
C GLY A 28 3.43 -9.32 2.50
N LEU A 29 3.20 -8.05 2.80
CA LEU A 29 4.23 -7.21 3.35
C LEU A 29 4.54 -7.60 4.79
N GLU A 30 5.75 -7.34 5.24
CA GLU A 30 6.19 -7.66 6.60
C GLU A 30 6.11 -6.42 7.49
N ASN A 31 5.43 -6.53 8.63
CA ASN A 31 5.48 -5.53 9.67
C ASN A 31 6.85 -5.58 10.35
N GLY A 32 7.68 -4.58 10.10
CA GLY A 32 9.05 -4.58 10.55
C GLY A 32 9.43 -3.39 11.41
N ASP A 33 10.72 -3.22 11.57
CA ASP A 33 11.30 -2.21 12.43
C ASP A 33 10.86 -0.79 12.04
N ARG A 34 10.55 0.01 13.04
CA ARG A 34 10.11 1.40 12.91
C ARG A 34 10.70 2.23 14.04
N PRO A 35 11.35 3.38 13.74
CA PRO A 35 11.86 4.24 14.80
C PRO A 35 10.73 4.75 15.70
N PRO A 36 11.04 5.09 16.97
CA PRO A 36 10.05 5.66 17.87
C PRO A 36 9.75 7.10 17.50
N LEU A 37 8.65 7.32 16.75
CA LEU A 37 8.30 8.62 16.16
C LEU A 37 7.34 9.45 17.03
N GLY A 38 6.88 8.91 18.17
CA GLY A 38 5.98 9.62 19.07
C GLY A 38 4.51 9.61 18.64
N PHE A 39 4.14 8.80 17.66
CA PHE A 39 2.76 8.56 17.25
C PHE A 39 2.61 7.13 16.76
N PRO A 40 1.38 6.56 16.77
CA PRO A 40 1.15 5.20 16.31
C PRO A 40 1.41 5.05 14.81
N GLY A 41 1.87 3.87 14.41
CA GLY A 41 2.08 3.58 13.00
C GLY A 41 2.81 2.27 12.80
N TYR A 42 2.98 1.92 11.53
CA TYR A 42 3.71 0.73 11.12
C TYR A 42 4.56 1.03 9.90
N TRP A 43 5.70 0.40 9.82
CA TRP A 43 6.50 0.36 8.61
C TRP A 43 6.40 -1.04 8.03
N LEU A 44 5.89 -1.13 6.82
CA LEU A 44 5.64 -2.40 6.14
C LEU A 44 6.68 -2.60 5.04
N TYR A 45 7.32 -3.75 5.07
CA TYR A 45 8.48 -4.05 4.25
C TYR A 45 8.12 -4.92 3.06
N SER A 46 8.62 -4.50 1.90
CA SER A 46 8.57 -5.27 0.66
C SER A 46 10.01 -5.47 0.18
N GLY A 47 10.44 -6.73 0.07
CA GLY A 47 11.81 -7.03 -0.38
C GLY A 47 12.90 -6.42 0.49
N GLY A 48 12.69 -6.32 1.80
CA GLY A 48 13.67 -5.76 2.74
C GLY A 48 13.68 -4.23 2.81
N VAL A 49 12.76 -3.57 2.13
CA VAL A 49 12.65 -2.10 2.12
C VAL A 49 11.33 -1.69 2.74
N ALA A 50 11.35 -0.72 3.66
CA ALA A 50 10.15 -0.16 4.29
C ALA A 50 9.40 0.72 3.28
N THR A 51 8.66 0.09 2.39
CA THR A 51 8.02 0.73 1.24
C THR A 51 6.72 1.43 1.57
N VAL A 52 5.96 0.91 2.54
CA VAL A 52 4.67 1.47 2.95
C VAL A 52 4.75 1.88 4.41
N HIS A 53 4.54 3.17 4.66
CA HIS A 53 4.47 3.71 6.02
C HIS A 53 3.02 4.02 6.35
N LEU A 54 2.53 3.48 7.46
CA LEU A 54 1.20 3.78 7.96
C LEU A 54 1.32 4.69 9.17
N MET A 55 0.52 5.75 9.20
CA MET A 55 0.45 6.69 10.31
C MET A 55 -0.90 6.61 10.98
N GLY A 56 -0.90 6.42 12.30
CA GLY A 56 -2.09 6.61 13.11
C GLY A 56 -2.34 8.10 13.39
N THR A 57 -3.37 8.38 14.17
CA THR A 57 -3.72 9.75 14.54
C THR A 57 -2.57 10.42 15.29
N ARG A 58 -2.16 11.58 14.81
CA ARG A 58 -1.12 12.38 15.46
C ARG A 58 -1.75 13.52 16.25
N THR A 59 -1.23 13.72 17.47
CA THR A 59 -1.56 14.93 18.22
C THR A 59 -0.78 16.09 17.61
N PRO A 60 -1.43 17.22 17.27
CA PRO A 60 -0.72 18.39 16.77
C PRO A 60 0.35 18.84 17.76
N ARG A 61 1.56 19.09 17.26
CA ARG A 61 2.63 19.68 18.07
C ARG A 61 2.65 21.17 17.88
N GLU A 62 2.92 21.88 18.94
CA GLU A 62 3.07 23.34 18.91
C GLU A 62 4.12 23.73 17.86
N GLY A 63 3.78 24.69 16.99
CA GLY A 63 4.66 25.17 15.95
C GLY A 63 4.75 24.31 14.70
N ILE A 64 4.05 23.17 14.65
CA ILE A 64 4.01 22.30 13.47
C ILE A 64 2.62 22.35 12.87
N VAL A 65 2.55 22.80 11.62
CA VAL A 65 1.31 22.75 10.84
C VAL A 65 1.10 21.29 10.42
N VAL A 66 0.19 20.61 11.10
CA VAL A 66 -0.24 19.27 10.70
C VAL A 66 -1.34 19.46 9.66
N ARG A 67 -1.02 19.18 8.39
CA ARG A 67 -2.03 19.18 7.34
C ARG A 67 -2.99 18.03 7.58
N GLY A 68 -4.29 18.32 7.53
CA GLY A 68 -5.30 17.31 7.41
C GLY A 68 -5.61 16.53 8.67
N THR A 69 -5.69 17.22 9.82
CA THR A 69 -6.17 16.59 11.06
C THR A 69 -7.61 16.09 10.94
N GLU A 70 -8.35 16.51 9.91
CA GLU A 70 -9.69 16.04 9.61
C GLU A 70 -9.77 15.58 8.14
N LYS A 71 -9.05 14.52 7.81
CA LYS A 71 -9.17 13.92 6.47
C LYS A 71 -10.44 13.12 6.37
N LYS A 72 -11.46 13.69 5.74
CA LYS A 72 -12.64 12.97 5.29
C LYS A 72 -12.48 12.72 3.79
N TYR A 73 -11.62 11.79 3.42
CA TYR A 73 -11.50 11.45 2.02
C TYR A 73 -12.36 10.24 1.70
N GLU A 74 -13.23 10.40 0.72
CA GLU A 74 -13.92 9.30 0.09
C GLU A 74 -13.05 8.68 -1.01
N ASP A 75 -11.97 9.37 -1.40
CA ASP A 75 -11.02 8.92 -2.40
C ASP A 75 -9.60 9.38 -2.03
N THR A 76 -8.63 9.04 -2.86
CA THR A 76 -7.23 9.37 -2.66
C THR A 76 -6.80 10.65 -3.38
N GLY A 77 -7.75 11.47 -3.79
CA GLY A 77 -7.49 12.69 -4.52
C GLY A 77 -6.98 12.40 -5.94
N ARG A 78 -5.91 13.06 -6.34
CA ARG A 78 -5.34 12.89 -7.67
C ARG A 78 -4.43 11.68 -7.81
N LEU A 79 -4.04 11.05 -6.71
CA LEU A 79 -3.28 9.80 -6.76
C LEU A 79 -4.23 8.64 -7.04
N ASP A 80 -4.15 8.07 -8.23
CA ASP A 80 -5.05 7.01 -8.66
C ASP A 80 -4.68 5.66 -8.06
N HIS A 81 -3.42 5.29 -8.19
CA HIS A 81 -2.96 4.00 -7.67
C HIS A 81 -1.45 3.98 -7.46
N ILE A 82 -1.01 2.95 -6.78
CA ILE A 82 0.39 2.59 -6.59
C ILE A 82 0.59 1.18 -7.13
N ALA A 83 1.79 0.88 -7.60
CA ALA A 83 2.05 -0.40 -8.22
C ALA A 83 3.23 -1.12 -7.57
N PHE A 84 3.06 -2.42 -7.35
CA PHE A 84 4.12 -3.30 -6.90
C PHE A 84 4.51 -4.26 -8.01
N ALA A 85 5.79 -4.50 -8.16
CA ALA A 85 6.27 -5.64 -8.93
C ALA A 85 5.94 -6.92 -8.17
N ALA A 86 5.48 -7.94 -8.88
CA ALA A 86 5.04 -9.18 -8.25
C ALA A 86 5.47 -10.39 -9.09
N THR A 87 5.46 -11.55 -8.44
CA THR A 87 5.71 -12.84 -9.08
C THR A 87 4.68 -13.85 -8.60
N ASP A 88 4.56 -14.97 -9.31
CA ASP A 88 3.65 -16.07 -8.97
C ASP A 88 2.17 -15.69 -9.08
N VAL A 89 1.72 -15.45 -10.30
CA VAL A 89 0.32 -15.10 -10.59
C VAL A 89 -0.67 -16.06 -9.93
N ALA A 90 -0.46 -17.37 -10.09
CA ALA A 90 -1.39 -18.37 -9.58
C ALA A 90 -1.48 -18.36 -8.05
N GLY A 91 -0.35 -18.25 -7.38
CA GLY A 91 -0.29 -18.19 -5.93
C GLY A 91 -0.94 -16.93 -5.37
N VAL A 92 -0.68 -15.78 -5.99
CA VAL A 92 -1.28 -14.51 -5.56
C VAL A 92 -2.79 -14.51 -5.81
N ARG A 93 -3.23 -15.01 -6.97
CA ARG A 93 -4.67 -15.15 -7.25
C ARG A 93 -5.38 -15.96 -6.17
N LYS A 94 -4.80 -17.11 -5.82
CA LYS A 94 -5.34 -18.00 -4.78
C LYS A 94 -5.39 -17.29 -3.43
N ARG A 95 -4.35 -16.55 -3.08
CA ARG A 95 -4.30 -15.79 -1.82
C ARG A 95 -5.41 -14.74 -1.74
N LEU A 96 -5.60 -13.97 -2.80
CA LEU A 96 -6.66 -12.96 -2.84
C LEU A 96 -8.05 -13.61 -2.75
N GLN A 97 -8.27 -14.68 -3.49
CA GLN A 97 -9.54 -15.41 -3.46
C GLN A 97 -9.83 -16.01 -2.09
N SER A 98 -8.83 -16.59 -1.44
CA SER A 98 -9.00 -17.20 -0.11
C SER A 98 -9.32 -16.17 0.97
N ARG A 99 -9.00 -14.91 0.74
CA ARG A 99 -9.29 -13.82 1.67
C ARG A 99 -10.48 -12.96 1.24
N ASN A 100 -11.22 -13.42 0.25
CA ASN A 100 -12.42 -12.74 -0.28
C ASN A 100 -12.14 -11.30 -0.74
N VAL A 101 -10.97 -11.08 -1.32
CA VAL A 101 -10.61 -9.77 -1.88
C VAL A 101 -11.11 -9.70 -3.30
N THR A 102 -11.86 -8.65 -3.62
CA THR A 102 -12.29 -8.37 -4.99
C THR A 102 -11.14 -7.76 -5.76
N PHE A 103 -10.83 -8.32 -6.93
CA PHE A 103 -9.78 -7.79 -7.80
C PHE A 103 -10.13 -8.04 -9.26
N ARG A 104 -9.52 -7.26 -10.14
CA ARG A 104 -9.68 -7.39 -11.59
C ARG A 104 -8.34 -7.80 -12.20
N GLU A 105 -8.36 -8.74 -13.13
CA GLU A 105 -7.19 -9.15 -13.90
C GLU A 105 -7.19 -8.51 -15.27
N SER A 106 -6.01 -8.18 -15.78
CA SER A 106 -5.79 -7.69 -17.12
C SER A 106 -4.46 -8.20 -17.65
N ILE A 107 -4.34 -8.26 -18.98
CA ILE A 107 -3.10 -8.60 -19.66
C ILE A 107 -2.72 -7.42 -20.53
N VAL A 108 -1.48 -6.95 -20.39
CA VAL A 108 -0.98 -5.84 -21.21
C VAL A 108 -0.75 -6.35 -22.63
N PRO A 109 -1.39 -5.76 -23.64
CA PRO A 109 -1.35 -6.30 -25.01
C PRO A 109 0.03 -6.44 -25.64
N ARG A 110 0.95 -5.53 -25.34
CA ARG A 110 2.28 -5.52 -25.97
C ARG A 110 3.28 -6.42 -25.25
N THR A 111 3.24 -6.42 -23.93
CA THR A 111 4.25 -7.12 -23.12
C THR A 111 3.81 -8.50 -22.70
N GLY A 112 2.50 -8.75 -22.64
CA GLY A 112 1.95 -9.99 -22.09
C GLY A 112 2.00 -10.06 -20.57
N ASP A 113 2.37 -8.97 -19.92
CA ASP A 113 2.38 -8.90 -18.45
C ASP A 113 0.97 -9.01 -17.91
N THR A 114 0.83 -9.71 -16.79
CA THR A 114 -0.46 -9.80 -16.08
C THR A 114 -0.50 -8.70 -15.02
N GLN A 115 -1.67 -8.06 -14.90
CA GLN A 115 -1.91 -7.03 -13.91
C GLN A 115 -3.12 -7.41 -13.06
N PHE A 116 -3.00 -7.25 -11.75
CA PHE A 116 -4.13 -7.32 -10.82
C PHE A 116 -4.38 -5.93 -10.26
N PHE A 117 -5.66 -5.54 -10.21
CA PHE A 117 -6.09 -4.25 -9.68
C PHE A 117 -7.04 -4.49 -8.51
N LEU A 118 -6.71 -3.94 -7.36
CA LEU A 118 -7.52 -4.04 -6.15
C LEU A 118 -7.45 -2.72 -5.36
N TYR A 119 -8.21 -2.65 -4.29
CA TYR A 119 -8.24 -1.46 -3.43
C TYR A 119 -7.96 -1.86 -2.00
N ASP A 120 -7.22 -0.99 -1.29
CA ASP A 120 -7.07 -1.15 0.15
C ASP A 120 -8.35 -0.72 0.89
N PRO A 121 -8.43 -0.87 2.23
CA PRO A 121 -9.65 -0.51 2.96
C PRO A 121 -10.09 0.95 2.84
N ASP A 122 -9.19 1.87 2.50
CA ASP A 122 -9.49 3.29 2.33
C ASP A 122 -9.65 3.70 0.87
N GLY A 123 -9.64 2.76 -0.05
CA GLY A 123 -9.81 3.03 -1.47
C GLY A 123 -8.54 3.40 -2.21
N VAL A 124 -7.37 3.21 -1.61
CA VAL A 124 -6.10 3.37 -2.34
C VAL A 124 -6.01 2.26 -3.39
N GLY A 125 -5.88 2.65 -4.66
CA GLY A 125 -5.69 1.69 -5.74
C GLY A 125 -4.33 1.00 -5.63
N VAL A 126 -4.33 -0.32 -5.70
CA VAL A 126 -3.12 -1.14 -5.68
C VAL A 126 -3.07 -1.97 -6.96
N GLU A 127 -1.97 -1.85 -7.69
CA GLU A 127 -1.72 -2.62 -8.90
C GLU A 127 -0.59 -3.59 -8.64
N LEU A 128 -0.78 -4.85 -9.03
CA LEU A 128 0.27 -5.86 -8.97
C LEU A 128 0.67 -6.20 -10.40
N ASN A 129 1.95 -6.03 -10.74
CA ASN A 129 2.45 -6.26 -12.08
C ASN A 129 3.31 -7.52 -12.11
N PHE A 130 2.85 -8.51 -12.86
CA PHE A 130 3.55 -9.78 -13.03
C PHE A 130 4.18 -9.81 -14.42
N PRO A 131 5.50 -9.88 -14.54
CA PRO A 131 6.13 -10.04 -15.85
C PRO A 131 5.65 -11.31 -16.54
N LYS A 132 5.55 -11.26 -17.85
CA LYS A 132 5.28 -12.46 -18.64
C LYS A 132 6.38 -13.49 -18.41
N GLU A 133 5.97 -14.69 -18.08
CA GLU A 133 6.88 -15.84 -17.92
C GLU A 133 7.32 -16.44 -19.25
#